data_1f6faedc64217ffb592552feac2f5776
#
_entry.id   1f6faedc64217ffb592552feac2f5776
#
_cell.length_a   1.000
_cell.length_b   1.000
_cell.length_c   1.000
_cell.angle_alpha   90.00
_cell.angle_beta   90.00
_cell.angle_gamma   90.00
#
_symmetry.space_group_name_H-M   'P 1'
#
loop_
_entity.id
_entity.type
_entity.pdbx_description
1 polymer ?
#
loop_
_entity_poly.entity_id
_entity_poly.type
_entity_poly.pdbx_seq_one_letter_code
_entity_poly.pdbx_strand_id
1 'polypeptide(L)'
;NVNAYHGEGPDGGAWSLARLLLALAEISGLDRLRYTTSHPRDMGDDLIAAHRDIPALMPFLHLPVQSGSDRILKAMNRGHTVAEYLALIEKLRAARPDLVLSSDFIAGHPGESDADHRATLKLIEDIGFASAFSFR
;
A
#
# COMPACT_ATOMS: atom_id res chain seq x y z
N ASN A 1 8.28 -6.88 -2.07
CA ASN A 1 7.39 -5.73 -2.23
C ASN A 1 7.75 -4.99 -3.51
N VAL A 2 6.79 -4.88 -4.44
CA VAL A 2 7.02 -4.23 -5.74
C VAL A 2 7.35 -2.74 -5.57
N ASN A 3 6.74 -2.07 -4.61
CA ASN A 3 7.00 -0.67 -4.34
C ASN A 3 8.38 -0.36 -3.73
N ALA A 4 9.13 -1.38 -3.35
CA ALA A 4 10.55 -1.26 -2.99
C ALA A 4 11.50 -1.41 -4.20
N TYR A 5 10.96 -1.38 -5.43
CA TYR A 5 11.75 -1.52 -6.64
C TYR A 5 12.80 -0.42 -6.77
N HIS A 6 14.03 -0.84 -7.01
CA HIS A 6 15.16 0.00 -7.40
C HIS A 6 15.86 -0.68 -8.57
N GLY A 7 15.82 -0.05 -9.72
CA GLY A 7 16.45 -0.53 -10.95
C GLY A 7 17.42 0.48 -11.53
N GLU A 8 18.24 0.05 -12.47
CA GLU A 8 19.06 0.94 -13.29
C GLU A 8 18.25 1.37 -14.52
N GLY A 9 18.11 2.66 -14.72
CA GLY A 9 17.43 3.23 -15.86
C GLY A 9 18.33 3.29 -17.10
N PRO A 10 17.77 3.59 -18.29
CA PRO A 10 18.54 3.75 -19.53
C PRO A 10 19.60 4.85 -19.46
N ASP A 11 19.45 5.76 -18.52
CA ASP A 11 20.38 6.87 -18.23
C ASP A 11 21.50 6.48 -17.24
N GLY A 12 21.54 5.21 -16.80
CA GLY A 12 22.49 4.71 -15.78
C GLY A 12 22.17 5.18 -14.37
N GLY A 13 21.05 5.91 -14.15
CA GLY A 13 20.59 6.35 -12.84
C GLY A 13 19.71 5.33 -12.15
N ALA A 14 19.63 5.40 -10.80
CA ALA A 14 18.69 4.58 -10.03
C ALA A 14 17.24 5.04 -10.28
N TRP A 15 16.39 4.11 -10.65
CA TRP A 15 14.96 4.33 -10.87
C TRP A 15 14.14 3.71 -9.75
N SER A 16 13.23 4.53 -9.17
CA SER A 16 12.16 4.05 -8.30
C SER A 16 11.02 3.44 -9.13
N LEU A 17 10.10 2.73 -8.46
CA LEU A 17 8.87 2.26 -9.12
C LEU A 17 8.09 3.40 -9.74
N ALA A 18 7.98 4.56 -9.07
CA ALA A 18 7.29 5.72 -9.59
C ALA A 18 7.89 6.19 -10.94
N ARG A 19 9.22 6.26 -11.03
CA ARG A 19 9.90 6.64 -12.26
C ARG A 19 9.71 5.60 -13.37
N LEU A 20 9.72 4.32 -13.03
CA LEU A 20 9.41 3.24 -13.98
C LEU A 20 7.96 3.37 -14.50
N LEU A 21 6.98 3.60 -13.62
CA LEU A 21 5.58 3.76 -14.01
C LEU A 21 5.37 4.97 -14.93
N LEU A 22 6.05 6.09 -14.67
CA LEU A 22 6.04 7.26 -15.56
C LEU A 22 6.55 6.91 -16.96
N ALA A 23 7.69 6.22 -17.04
CA ALA A 23 8.26 5.81 -18.32
C ALA A 23 7.37 4.82 -19.07
N LEU A 24 6.75 3.87 -18.36
CA LEU A 24 5.81 2.91 -18.96
C LEU A 24 4.54 3.60 -19.48
N ALA A 25 4.07 4.64 -18.82
CA ALA A 25 2.88 5.38 -19.23
C ALA A 25 3.06 6.13 -20.58
N GLU A 26 4.30 6.37 -21.01
CA GLU A 26 4.61 6.97 -22.32
C GLU A 26 4.52 5.97 -23.48
N ILE A 27 4.34 4.67 -23.20
CA ILE A 27 4.24 3.63 -24.24
C ILE A 27 2.88 3.75 -24.93
N SER A 28 2.89 4.01 -26.24
CA SER A 28 1.68 4.12 -27.05
C SER A 28 0.88 2.82 -27.05
N GLY A 29 -0.43 2.92 -26.78
CA GLY A 29 -1.34 1.79 -26.70
C GLY A 29 -1.37 1.09 -25.34
N LEU A 30 -0.66 1.61 -24.34
CA LEU A 30 -0.75 1.13 -22.97
C LEU A 30 -1.87 1.87 -22.22
N ASP A 31 -3.03 1.23 -22.08
CA ASP A 31 -4.21 1.85 -21.49
C ASP A 31 -4.24 1.75 -19.96
N ARG A 32 -3.61 0.72 -19.37
CA ARG A 32 -3.71 0.42 -17.93
C ARG A 32 -2.41 -0.09 -17.36
N LEU A 33 -2.02 0.52 -16.24
CA LEU A 33 -0.93 0.07 -15.37
C LEU A 33 -1.49 -0.37 -14.02
N ARG A 34 -0.99 -1.48 -13.52
CA ARG A 34 -1.30 -1.98 -12.16
C ARG A 34 -0.06 -2.62 -11.56
N TYR A 35 0.07 -2.48 -10.27
CA TYR A 35 1.05 -3.23 -9.49
C TYR A 35 0.39 -3.76 -8.20
N THR A 36 0.97 -4.79 -7.61
CA THR A 36 0.49 -5.43 -6.39
C THR A 36 1.65 -5.70 -5.44
N THR A 37 1.35 -6.26 -4.26
CA THR A 37 2.37 -6.66 -3.29
C THR A 37 3.19 -5.48 -2.77
N SER A 38 2.49 -4.45 -2.29
CA SER A 38 3.08 -3.24 -1.72
C SER A 38 3.30 -3.38 -0.21
N HIS A 39 4.27 -2.62 0.31
CA HIS A 39 4.47 -2.46 1.74
C HIS A 39 4.27 -0.99 2.15
N PRO A 40 3.58 -0.69 3.26
CA PRO A 40 3.31 0.70 3.66
C PRO A 40 4.57 1.57 3.80
N ARG A 41 5.69 1.02 4.29
CA ARG A 41 6.97 1.74 4.43
C ARG A 41 7.60 2.20 3.13
N ASP A 42 7.28 1.51 2.03
CA ASP A 42 7.88 1.76 0.73
C ASP A 42 6.97 2.63 -0.18
N MET A 43 5.93 3.25 0.40
CA MET A 43 5.06 4.21 -0.27
C MET A 43 5.63 5.63 -0.14
N GLY A 44 6.63 5.93 -0.96
CA GLY A 44 7.23 7.26 -1.02
C GLY A 44 6.31 8.32 -1.65
N ASP A 45 6.61 9.59 -1.39
CA ASP A 45 5.83 10.71 -1.93
C ASP A 45 5.84 10.74 -3.48
N ASP A 46 6.91 10.24 -4.11
CA ASP A 46 7.00 10.08 -5.57
C ASP A 46 5.98 9.06 -6.11
N LEU A 47 5.77 7.94 -5.40
CA LEU A 47 4.80 6.93 -5.79
C LEU A 47 3.36 7.40 -5.54
N ILE A 48 3.13 8.16 -4.47
CA ILE A 48 1.85 8.83 -4.21
C ILE A 48 1.54 9.84 -5.33
N ALA A 49 2.54 10.64 -5.75
CA ALA A 49 2.40 11.56 -6.87
C ALA A 49 2.12 10.81 -8.19
N ALA A 50 2.74 9.64 -8.42
CA ALA A 50 2.45 8.81 -9.58
C ALA A 50 0.98 8.39 -9.64
N HIS A 51 0.35 8.05 -8.52
CA HIS A 51 -1.09 7.76 -8.47
C HIS A 51 -1.96 8.96 -8.82
N ARG A 52 -1.52 10.18 -8.49
CA ARG A 52 -2.21 11.43 -8.85
C ARG A 52 -2.06 11.76 -10.33
N ASP A 53 -0.85 11.63 -10.86
CA ASP A 53 -0.44 12.26 -12.12
C ASP A 53 -0.48 11.33 -13.33
N ILE A 54 -0.53 10.00 -13.13
CA ILE A 54 -0.56 9.01 -14.22
C ILE A 54 -1.99 8.50 -14.44
N PRO A 55 -2.70 8.95 -15.49
CA PRO A 55 -4.07 8.51 -15.76
C PRO A 55 -4.17 7.00 -16.03
N ALA A 56 -3.17 6.40 -16.68
CA ALA A 56 -3.11 4.97 -16.97
C ALA A 56 -2.89 4.11 -15.71
N LEU A 57 -2.37 4.68 -14.61
CA LEU A 57 -2.23 3.96 -13.35
C LEU A 57 -3.61 3.82 -12.70
N MET A 58 -4.07 2.57 -12.59
CA MET A 58 -5.43 2.29 -12.10
C MET A 58 -5.61 2.76 -10.66
N PRO A 59 -6.82 3.26 -10.32
CA PRO A 59 -7.14 3.74 -8.96
C PRO A 59 -7.40 2.57 -8.00
N PHE A 60 -6.45 1.65 -7.93
CA PHE A 60 -6.48 0.48 -7.07
C PHE A 60 -5.10 0.24 -6.47
N LEU A 61 -5.05 0.10 -5.15
CA LEU A 61 -3.81 -0.20 -4.44
C LEU A 61 -4.03 -1.33 -3.44
N HIS A 62 -3.25 -2.39 -3.59
CA HIS A 62 -3.14 -3.45 -2.60
C HIS A 62 -2.02 -3.10 -1.62
N LEU A 63 -2.40 -2.78 -0.38
CA LEU A 63 -1.49 -2.28 0.65
C LEU A 63 -1.71 -3.02 1.99
N PRO A 64 -1.13 -4.20 2.15
CA PRO A 64 -1.31 -5.05 3.32
C PRO A 64 -0.86 -4.38 4.62
N VAL A 65 -1.79 -4.20 5.58
CA VAL A 65 -1.47 -3.70 6.92
C VAL A 65 -1.15 -4.84 7.89
N GLN A 66 -1.81 -5.97 7.76
CA GLN A 66 -1.72 -7.22 8.52
C GLN A 66 -2.46 -7.21 9.87
N SER A 67 -2.44 -6.13 10.64
CA SER A 67 -3.13 -6.01 11.94
C SER A 67 -3.47 -4.55 12.25
N GLY A 68 -4.52 -4.34 13.01
CA GLY A 68 -4.90 -3.04 13.59
C GLY A 68 -4.30 -2.79 14.97
N SER A 69 -3.39 -3.65 15.44
CA SER A 69 -2.70 -3.50 16.74
C SER A 69 -1.22 -3.24 16.56
N ASP A 70 -0.73 -2.11 17.08
CA ASP A 70 0.70 -1.77 17.04
C ASP A 70 1.57 -2.82 17.73
N ARG A 71 1.05 -3.44 18.80
CA ARG A 71 1.74 -4.51 19.50
C ARG A 71 1.94 -5.73 18.60
N ILE A 72 0.92 -6.10 17.84
CA ILE A 72 0.98 -7.23 16.89
C ILE A 72 1.81 -6.85 15.65
N LEU A 73 1.68 -5.65 15.11
CA LEU A 73 2.53 -5.16 14.02
C LEU A 73 4.02 -5.22 14.40
N LYS A 74 4.36 -4.84 15.64
CA LYS A 74 5.72 -4.95 16.17
C LYS A 74 6.18 -6.41 16.28
N ALA A 75 5.31 -7.31 16.76
CA ALA A 75 5.61 -8.75 16.86
C ALA A 75 5.83 -9.37 15.46
N MET A 76 5.10 -8.89 14.44
CA MET A 76 5.26 -9.29 13.04
C MET A 76 6.48 -8.62 12.36
N ASN A 77 7.21 -7.75 13.05
CA ASN A 77 8.32 -6.96 12.51
C ASN A 77 7.91 -6.11 11.29
N ARG A 78 6.70 -5.54 11.30
CA ARG A 78 6.18 -4.76 10.16
C ARG A 78 6.84 -3.39 10.00
N GLY A 79 7.37 -2.81 11.09
CA GLY A 79 8.14 -1.57 11.07
C GLY A 79 7.31 -0.32 10.74
N HIS A 80 5.99 -0.36 10.94
CA HIS A 80 5.08 0.78 10.90
C HIS A 80 4.02 0.62 12.00
N THR A 81 3.39 1.71 12.36
CA THR A 81 2.26 1.79 13.29
C THR A 81 0.95 1.95 12.56
N VAL A 82 -0.16 1.71 13.27
CA VAL A 82 -1.51 1.97 12.74
C VAL A 82 -1.69 3.45 12.41
N ALA A 83 -1.17 4.35 13.26
CA ALA A 83 -1.27 5.80 13.02
C ALA A 83 -0.52 6.22 11.74
N GLU A 84 0.68 5.68 11.50
CA GLU A 84 1.44 5.93 10.26
C GLU A 84 0.70 5.38 9.03
N TYR A 85 0.10 4.20 9.16
CA TYR A 85 -0.70 3.61 8.10
C TYR A 85 -1.93 4.48 7.76
N LEU A 86 -2.67 4.94 8.76
CA LEU A 86 -3.84 5.83 8.56
C LEU A 86 -3.42 7.15 7.90
N ALA A 87 -2.34 7.78 8.36
CA ALA A 87 -1.82 9.01 7.75
C ALA A 87 -1.41 8.79 6.27
N LEU A 88 -0.85 7.63 5.95
CA LEU A 88 -0.54 7.26 4.57
C LEU A 88 -1.81 7.12 3.71
N ILE A 89 -2.85 6.47 4.23
CA ILE A 89 -4.14 6.34 3.54
C ILE A 89 -4.77 7.72 3.26
N GLU A 90 -4.69 8.64 4.22
CA GLU A 90 -5.18 10.02 4.04
C GLU A 90 -4.42 10.74 2.90
N LYS A 91 -3.09 10.64 2.86
CA LYS A 91 -2.27 11.20 1.78
C LYS A 91 -2.65 10.61 0.42
N LEU A 92 -2.81 9.28 0.35
CA LEU A 92 -3.19 8.58 -0.87
C LEU A 92 -4.57 9.02 -1.38
N ARG A 93 -5.56 9.13 -0.50
CA ARG A 93 -6.92 9.58 -0.84
C ARG A 93 -6.96 11.06 -1.23
N ALA A 94 -6.12 11.90 -0.61
CA ALA A 94 -5.98 13.29 -1.00
C ALA A 94 -5.36 13.43 -2.41
N ALA A 95 -4.37 12.59 -2.74
CA ALA A 95 -3.73 12.58 -4.06
C ALA A 95 -4.64 11.97 -5.15
N ARG A 96 -5.39 10.91 -4.82
CA ARG A 96 -6.28 10.18 -5.71
C ARG A 96 -7.60 9.84 -5.01
N PRO A 97 -8.62 10.71 -5.06
CA PRO A 97 -9.87 10.53 -4.30
C PRO A 97 -10.69 9.29 -4.67
N ASP A 98 -10.56 8.79 -5.89
CA ASP A 98 -11.20 7.57 -6.38
C ASP A 98 -10.39 6.29 -6.09
N LEU A 99 -9.29 6.39 -5.32
CA LEU A 99 -8.44 5.26 -5.01
C LEU A 99 -9.16 4.22 -4.15
N VAL A 100 -9.18 3.01 -4.66
CA VAL A 100 -9.74 1.83 -3.99
C VAL A 100 -8.63 1.03 -3.35
N LEU A 101 -8.81 0.66 -2.08
CA LEU A 101 -7.81 -0.05 -1.29
C LEU A 101 -8.20 -1.51 -1.06
N SER A 102 -7.21 -2.37 -1.10
CA SER A 102 -7.30 -3.73 -0.58
C SER A 102 -6.15 -4.03 0.38
N SER A 103 -6.34 -5.00 1.26
CA SER A 103 -5.37 -5.35 2.29
C SER A 103 -5.38 -6.84 2.61
N ASP A 104 -4.36 -7.27 3.34
CA ASP A 104 -4.31 -8.59 3.97
C ASP A 104 -4.29 -8.43 5.48
N PHE A 105 -4.87 -9.41 6.16
CA PHE A 105 -4.94 -9.50 7.62
C PHE A 105 -4.54 -10.88 8.09
N ILE A 106 -3.82 -10.93 9.21
CA ILE A 106 -3.51 -12.16 9.93
C ILE A 106 -4.30 -12.15 11.24
N ALA A 107 -5.21 -13.10 11.41
CA ALA A 107 -5.93 -13.33 12.66
C ALA A 107 -5.32 -14.51 13.41
N GLY A 108 -5.23 -14.40 14.74
CA GLY A 108 -4.65 -15.46 15.58
C GLY A 108 -3.12 -15.49 15.56
N HIS A 109 -2.46 -14.36 15.26
CA HIS A 109 -1.00 -14.27 15.43
C HIS A 109 -0.61 -14.65 16.88
N PRO A 110 0.50 -15.40 17.10
CA PRO A 110 0.94 -15.77 18.43
C PRO A 110 0.96 -14.58 19.40
N GLY A 111 0.20 -14.71 20.49
CA GLY A 111 0.04 -13.66 21.50
C GLY A 111 -1.01 -12.59 21.18
N GLU A 112 -1.74 -12.68 20.08
CA GLU A 112 -2.88 -11.78 19.80
C GLU A 112 -3.97 -11.98 20.88
N SER A 113 -4.43 -10.87 21.45
CA SER A 113 -5.55 -10.85 22.39
C SER A 113 -6.84 -10.45 21.69
N ASP A 114 -8.00 -10.68 22.35
CA ASP A 114 -9.29 -10.20 21.85
C ASP A 114 -9.32 -8.68 21.63
N ALA A 115 -8.57 -7.92 22.42
CA ALA A 115 -8.47 -6.47 22.25
C ALA A 115 -7.71 -6.12 20.96
N ASP A 116 -6.63 -6.81 20.65
CA ASP A 116 -5.87 -6.62 19.40
C ASP A 116 -6.71 -7.00 18.18
N HIS A 117 -7.44 -8.11 18.27
CA HIS A 117 -8.35 -8.52 17.20
C HIS A 117 -9.46 -7.50 16.97
N ARG A 118 -10.10 -6.98 18.04
CA ARG A 118 -11.09 -5.90 17.92
C ARG A 118 -10.52 -4.62 17.31
N ALA A 119 -9.27 -4.28 17.63
CA ALA A 119 -8.59 -3.15 17.00
C ALA A 119 -8.42 -3.35 15.47
N THR A 120 -8.15 -4.59 15.05
CA THR A 120 -8.08 -4.94 13.62
C THR A 120 -9.44 -4.82 12.94
N LEU A 121 -10.51 -5.30 13.56
CA LEU A 121 -11.88 -5.16 13.02
C LEU A 121 -12.27 -3.68 12.89
N LYS A 122 -11.95 -2.87 13.91
CA LYS A 122 -12.21 -1.43 13.87
C LYS A 122 -11.45 -0.76 12.74
N LEU A 123 -10.19 -1.09 12.52
CA LEU A 123 -9.39 -0.55 11.42
C LEU A 123 -10.01 -0.87 10.05
N ILE A 124 -10.53 -2.10 9.88
CA ILE A 124 -11.21 -2.51 8.66
C ILE A 124 -12.46 -1.64 8.39
N GLU A 125 -13.26 -1.42 9.44
CA GLU A 125 -14.47 -0.58 9.36
C GLU A 125 -14.13 0.88 9.05
N ASP A 126 -13.14 1.46 9.74
CA ASP A 126 -12.75 2.86 9.61
C ASP A 126 -12.19 3.18 8.20
N ILE A 127 -11.42 2.27 7.62
CA ILE A 127 -10.83 2.47 6.29
C ILE A 127 -11.81 2.13 5.17
N GLY A 128 -12.64 1.12 5.32
CA GLY A 128 -13.58 0.68 4.28
C GLY A 128 -12.85 0.12 3.06
N PHE A 129 -12.08 -0.96 3.25
CA PHE A 129 -11.44 -1.68 2.14
C PHE A 129 -12.47 -2.27 1.18
N ALA A 130 -12.22 -2.20 -0.12
CA ALA A 130 -13.07 -2.83 -1.13
C ALA A 130 -12.95 -4.35 -1.14
N SER A 131 -11.78 -4.87 -0.76
CA SER A 131 -11.54 -6.30 -0.58
C SER A 131 -10.42 -6.53 0.44
N ALA A 132 -10.48 -7.67 1.11
CA ALA A 132 -9.43 -8.09 2.02
C ALA A 132 -9.29 -9.61 1.99
N PHE A 133 -8.06 -10.08 2.17
CA PHE A 133 -7.78 -11.49 2.43
C PHE A 133 -7.40 -11.65 3.90
N SER A 134 -7.95 -12.67 4.55
CA SER A 134 -7.58 -12.99 5.92
C SER A 134 -6.94 -14.37 5.99
N PHE A 135 -5.87 -14.44 6.77
CA PHE A 135 -5.09 -15.65 7.00
C PHE A 135 -5.09 -15.98 8.51
N ARG A 136 -4.91 -17.28 8.82
CA ARG A 136 -4.88 -17.79 10.19
C ARG A 136 -3.63 -18.63 10.43
#